data_ec34c107dbe70d5753edfba4f0712235
#
_entry.id   ec34c107dbe70d5753edfba4f0712235
#
_cell.length_a   1.000
_cell.length_b   1.000
_cell.length_c   1.000
_cell.angle_alpha   90.00
_cell.angle_beta   90.00
_cell.angle_gamma   90.00
#
_symmetry.space_group_name_H-M   'P 1'
#
loop_
_entity.id
_entity.type
_entity.pdbx_description
1 polymer ?
#
loop_
_entity_poly.entity_id
_entity_poly.type
_entity_poly.pdbx_seq_one_letter_code
_entity_poly.pdbx_strand_id
1 'polypeptide(L)'
;MMRIKLFKYKANKFDMELDKIHYDEVAKLQANLSDEELKVQVATNGIQKFQKVVFDYYYECIGKNINSKMDVLELGAGMGRHSGVILDTGANLTVNDISASSLEVLKRTYPDIKNMVVSSMDQVPIEAKSYDVIVSCGSLSYADPNILDREIFRLLRNGGSLIILDSLNHNPIYKLNRVFKYFIKRRSKSSVKRIPDLDRIDRLSKYFNKSDIKFFGTYFWMITILGFFIGQDLANKTNILLEKYFPSSKNAFKFVLVCNEFNGHQE
;
A
#
# COMPACT_ATOMS: atom_id res chain seq x y z
N MET A 1 -15.73 16.59 32.20
CA MET A 1 -16.29 16.21 30.89
C MET A 1 -15.61 17.07 29.81
N MET A 2 -14.46 16.62 29.34
CA MET A 2 -13.59 17.40 28.44
C MET A 2 -13.94 17.00 27.00
N ARG A 3 -14.59 17.89 26.24
CA ARG A 3 -14.91 17.72 24.83
C ARG A 3 -13.61 17.74 24.03
N ILE A 4 -13.16 16.57 23.55
CA ILE A 4 -12.11 16.46 22.55
C ILE A 4 -12.69 16.99 21.24
N LYS A 5 -12.26 18.19 20.83
CA LYS A 5 -12.54 18.72 19.49
C LYS A 5 -11.82 17.82 18.47
N LEU A 6 -12.57 16.98 17.81
CA LEU A 6 -12.14 16.29 16.58
C LEU A 6 -11.81 17.36 15.53
N PHE A 7 -10.54 17.69 15.38
CA PHE A 7 -10.07 18.47 14.25
C PHE A 7 -10.29 17.65 12.97
N LYS A 8 -11.35 18.00 12.23
CA LYS A 8 -11.55 17.52 10.85
C LYS A 8 -10.38 18.03 10.00
N TYR A 9 -9.40 17.18 9.79
CA TYR A 9 -8.30 17.47 8.88
C TYR A 9 -8.80 17.21 7.43
N LYS A 10 -9.27 18.25 6.75
CA LYS A 10 -9.43 18.20 5.30
C LYS A 10 -8.04 17.94 4.69
N ALA A 11 -7.95 17.01 3.74
CA ALA A 11 -6.77 16.86 2.91
C ALA A 11 -6.35 18.23 2.40
N ASN A 12 -5.15 18.69 2.74
CA ASN A 12 -4.70 19.94 2.21
C ASN A 12 -4.38 19.69 0.72
N LYS A 13 -5.12 20.31 -0.18
CA LYS A 13 -4.93 20.21 -1.63
C LYS A 13 -3.46 20.41 -2.04
N PHE A 14 -2.75 21.23 -1.27
CA PHE A 14 -1.33 21.49 -1.43
C PHE A 14 -0.44 20.25 -1.14
N ASP A 15 -0.75 19.46 -0.11
CA ASP A 15 0.04 18.25 0.21
C ASP A 15 -0.14 17.15 -0.86
N MET A 16 -1.35 17.01 -1.40
CA MET A 16 -1.62 16.06 -2.50
C MET A 16 -0.86 16.47 -3.77
N GLU A 17 -0.79 17.77 -4.06
CA GLU A 17 -0.04 18.29 -5.21
C GLU A 17 1.46 18.07 -5.05
N LEU A 18 2.01 18.23 -3.85
CA LEU A 18 3.42 17.94 -3.57
C LEU A 18 3.75 16.44 -3.76
N ASP A 19 2.88 15.56 -3.26
CA ASP A 19 3.07 14.12 -3.43
C ASP A 19 2.99 13.75 -4.93
N LYS A 20 2.04 14.32 -5.68
CA LYS A 20 1.92 14.14 -7.14
C LYS A 20 3.18 14.60 -7.89
N ILE A 21 3.66 15.83 -7.61
CA ILE A 21 4.88 16.38 -8.24
C ILE A 21 6.06 15.44 -7.99
N HIS A 22 6.23 14.94 -6.75
CA HIS A 22 7.31 14.02 -6.43
C HIS A 22 7.26 12.74 -7.27
N TYR A 23 6.09 12.12 -7.41
CA TYR A 23 5.94 10.90 -8.22
C TYR A 23 6.07 11.15 -9.72
N ASP A 24 5.60 12.29 -10.21
CA ASP A 24 5.81 12.71 -11.60
C ASP A 24 7.30 12.90 -11.91
N GLU A 25 8.07 13.49 -11.00
CA GLU A 25 9.53 13.64 -11.16
C GLU A 25 10.24 12.29 -11.19
N VAL A 26 9.90 11.38 -10.26
CA VAL A 26 10.47 10.03 -10.22
C VAL A 26 10.14 9.25 -11.49
N ALA A 27 8.90 9.34 -11.99
CA ALA A 27 8.48 8.69 -13.22
C ALA A 27 9.23 9.24 -14.45
N LYS A 28 9.42 10.56 -14.54
CA LYS A 28 10.19 11.19 -15.63
C LYS A 28 11.65 10.73 -15.66
N LEU A 29 12.28 10.55 -14.51
CA LEU A 29 13.64 10.01 -14.45
C LEU A 29 13.72 8.58 -14.99
N GLN A 30 12.67 7.79 -14.81
CA GLN A 30 12.60 6.41 -15.32
C GLN A 30 12.13 6.32 -16.78
N ALA A 31 11.47 7.34 -17.29
CA ALA A 31 10.98 7.36 -18.68
C ALA A 31 12.09 7.23 -19.73
N ASN A 32 13.32 7.57 -19.37
CA ASN A 32 14.50 7.47 -20.25
C ASN A 32 15.14 6.07 -20.31
N LEU A 33 14.68 5.13 -19.46
CA LEU A 33 15.18 3.76 -19.46
C LEU A 33 14.59 2.97 -20.64
N SER A 34 15.32 1.97 -21.12
CA SER A 34 14.75 0.96 -22.02
C SER A 34 13.65 0.16 -21.33
N ASP A 35 12.78 -0.49 -22.09
CA ASP A 35 11.66 -1.24 -21.50
C ASP A 35 12.15 -2.42 -20.64
N GLU A 36 13.29 -3.02 -20.97
CA GLU A 36 13.92 -4.08 -20.19
C GLU A 36 14.48 -3.55 -18.86
N GLU A 37 15.25 -2.46 -18.91
CA GLU A 37 15.76 -1.79 -17.71
C GLU A 37 14.63 -1.31 -16.82
N LEU A 38 13.55 -0.78 -17.42
CA LEU A 38 12.37 -0.31 -16.70
C LEU A 38 11.68 -1.45 -15.94
N LYS A 39 11.47 -2.61 -16.56
CA LYS A 39 10.90 -3.80 -15.89
C LYS A 39 11.72 -4.21 -14.68
N VAL A 40 13.04 -4.30 -14.81
CA VAL A 40 13.94 -4.64 -13.71
C VAL A 40 13.87 -3.55 -12.61
N GLN A 41 13.93 -2.29 -12.99
CA GLN A 41 13.87 -1.16 -12.07
C GLN A 41 12.56 -1.12 -11.29
N VAL A 42 11.42 -1.26 -11.97
CA VAL A 42 10.09 -1.27 -11.33
C VAL A 42 9.97 -2.43 -10.34
N ALA A 43 10.42 -3.62 -10.72
CA ALA A 43 10.35 -4.81 -9.86
C ALA A 43 11.25 -4.73 -8.61
N THR A 44 12.44 -4.10 -8.71
CA THR A 44 13.46 -4.15 -7.67
C THR A 44 13.58 -2.88 -6.83
N ASN A 45 13.14 -1.73 -7.36
CA ASN A 45 13.35 -0.43 -6.74
C ASN A 45 12.68 -0.33 -5.37
N GLY A 46 13.49 -0.05 -4.34
CA GLY A 46 13.02 0.28 -2.98
C GLY A 46 12.58 -0.92 -2.12
N ILE A 47 12.70 -2.17 -2.60
CA ILE A 47 12.50 -3.35 -1.76
C ILE A 47 13.85 -3.72 -1.13
N GLN A 48 13.99 -3.47 0.16
CA GLN A 48 15.16 -3.93 0.89
C GLN A 48 15.06 -5.45 1.16
N LYS A 49 16.18 -6.17 1.12
CA LYS A 49 16.22 -7.65 1.28
C LYS A 49 15.41 -8.14 2.49
N PHE A 50 15.48 -7.44 3.62
CA PHE A 50 14.74 -7.83 4.83
C PHE A 50 13.23 -7.61 4.75
N GLN A 51 12.74 -6.83 3.78
CA GLN A 51 11.30 -6.62 3.54
C GLN A 51 10.72 -7.65 2.57
N LYS A 52 11.55 -8.45 1.92
CA LYS A 52 11.10 -9.43 0.92
C LYS A 52 10.01 -10.36 1.47
N VAL A 53 10.16 -10.83 2.69
CA VAL A 53 9.18 -11.73 3.34
C VAL A 53 7.77 -11.13 3.42
N VAL A 54 7.66 -9.81 3.56
CA VAL A 54 6.36 -9.10 3.60
C VAL A 54 5.71 -9.11 2.23
N PHE A 55 6.50 -8.81 1.18
CA PHE A 55 6.00 -8.78 -0.18
C PHE A 55 5.68 -10.18 -0.69
N ASP A 56 6.51 -11.18 -0.37
CA ASP A 56 6.23 -12.58 -0.72
C ASP A 56 4.87 -13.04 -0.13
N TYR A 57 4.61 -12.71 1.14
CA TYR A 57 3.31 -13.02 1.76
C TYR A 57 2.15 -12.25 1.12
N TYR A 58 2.35 -10.98 0.80
CA TYR A 58 1.33 -10.18 0.12
C TYR A 58 0.98 -10.75 -1.26
N TYR A 59 1.99 -11.18 -2.02
CA TYR A 59 1.80 -11.81 -3.32
C TYR A 59 1.14 -13.19 -3.21
N GLU A 60 1.46 -13.94 -2.17
CA GLU A 60 0.75 -15.17 -1.85
C GLU A 60 -0.74 -14.91 -1.57
N CYS A 61 -1.06 -13.85 -0.82
CA CYS A 61 -2.45 -13.46 -0.58
C CYS A 61 -3.18 -13.06 -1.88
N ILE A 62 -2.52 -12.32 -2.78
CA ILE A 62 -3.06 -11.99 -4.11
C ILE A 62 -3.37 -13.29 -4.87
N GLY A 63 -2.41 -14.20 -5.02
CA GLY A 63 -2.59 -15.44 -5.75
C GLY A 63 -3.66 -16.37 -5.18
N LYS A 64 -3.93 -16.29 -3.86
CA LYS A 64 -4.98 -17.10 -3.20
C LYS A 64 -6.39 -16.52 -3.33
N ASN A 65 -6.51 -15.21 -3.44
CA ASN A 65 -7.80 -14.51 -3.38
C ASN A 65 -8.25 -13.94 -4.72
N ILE A 66 -7.41 -13.94 -5.75
CA ILE A 66 -7.71 -13.37 -7.07
C ILE A 66 -7.62 -14.47 -8.14
N ASN A 67 -8.54 -14.46 -9.10
CA ASN A 67 -8.54 -15.36 -10.25
C ASN A 67 -9.01 -14.64 -11.52
N SER A 68 -8.94 -15.33 -12.66
CA SER A 68 -9.18 -14.79 -14.00
C SER A 68 -10.62 -14.33 -14.30
N LYS A 69 -11.57 -14.58 -13.40
CA LYS A 69 -12.97 -14.17 -13.57
C LYS A 69 -13.31 -12.88 -12.82
N MET A 70 -12.34 -12.33 -12.08
CA MET A 70 -12.56 -11.20 -11.19
C MET A 70 -12.19 -9.88 -11.83
N ASP A 71 -12.98 -8.84 -11.54
CA ASP A 71 -12.63 -7.45 -11.77
C ASP A 71 -11.86 -6.92 -10.56
N VAL A 72 -10.63 -6.48 -10.78
CA VAL A 72 -9.71 -6.03 -9.72
C VAL A 72 -9.34 -4.57 -9.92
N LEU A 73 -9.37 -3.79 -8.84
CA LEU A 73 -8.86 -2.42 -8.81
C LEU A 73 -7.60 -2.35 -7.95
N GLU A 74 -6.50 -1.89 -8.52
CA GLU A 74 -5.30 -1.50 -7.77
C GLU A 74 -5.32 0.01 -7.50
N LEU A 75 -5.41 0.40 -6.21
CA LEU A 75 -5.39 1.79 -5.77
C LEU A 75 -3.96 2.25 -5.47
N GLY A 76 -3.54 3.35 -6.10
CA GLY A 76 -2.20 3.90 -5.96
C GLY A 76 -1.14 2.98 -6.58
N ALA A 77 -1.36 2.52 -7.81
CA ALA A 77 -0.51 1.57 -8.51
C ALA A 77 0.90 2.10 -8.79
N GLY A 78 1.06 3.43 -8.84
CA GLY A 78 2.32 4.07 -9.21
C GLY A 78 2.80 3.60 -10.58
N MET A 79 4.06 3.21 -10.66
CA MET A 79 4.69 2.69 -11.89
C MET A 79 4.50 1.17 -12.09
N GLY A 80 3.58 0.52 -11.33
CA GLY A 80 3.18 -0.86 -11.56
C GLY A 80 4.03 -1.93 -10.85
N ARG A 81 4.72 -1.60 -9.77
CA ARG A 81 5.56 -2.57 -9.04
C ARG A 81 4.82 -3.87 -8.67
N HIS A 82 3.56 -3.76 -8.30
CA HIS A 82 2.75 -4.88 -7.83
C HIS A 82 1.74 -5.35 -8.86
N SER A 83 1.51 -4.54 -9.91
CA SER A 83 0.51 -4.81 -10.96
C SER A 83 0.80 -6.10 -11.73
N GLY A 84 2.08 -6.44 -11.95
CA GLY A 84 2.47 -7.68 -12.62
C GLY A 84 1.95 -8.93 -11.93
N VAL A 85 2.04 -8.99 -10.60
CA VAL A 85 1.55 -10.14 -9.82
C VAL A 85 0.03 -10.28 -9.89
N ILE A 86 -0.70 -9.16 -10.00
CA ILE A 86 -2.15 -9.19 -10.19
C ILE A 86 -2.49 -9.67 -11.61
N LEU A 87 -1.76 -9.19 -12.61
CA LEU A 87 -1.92 -9.65 -14.02
C LEU A 87 -1.67 -11.15 -14.17
N ASP A 88 -0.67 -11.70 -13.45
CA ASP A 88 -0.35 -13.13 -13.50
C ASP A 88 -1.51 -14.02 -13.00
N THR A 89 -2.48 -13.47 -12.26
CA THR A 89 -3.72 -14.19 -11.89
C THR A 89 -4.72 -14.32 -13.04
N GLY A 90 -4.51 -13.59 -14.14
CA GLY A 90 -5.42 -13.51 -15.27
C GLY A 90 -6.64 -12.61 -15.07
N ALA A 91 -6.74 -11.91 -13.92
CA ALA A 91 -7.85 -11.03 -13.59
C ALA A 91 -7.96 -9.81 -14.53
N ASN A 92 -9.16 -9.25 -14.64
CA ASN A 92 -9.40 -8.00 -15.34
C ASN A 92 -8.93 -6.82 -14.45
N LEU A 93 -7.69 -6.39 -14.65
CA LEU A 93 -7.06 -5.36 -13.81
C LEU A 93 -7.35 -3.95 -14.31
N THR A 94 -7.88 -3.12 -13.41
CA THR A 94 -7.89 -1.66 -13.51
C THR A 94 -6.88 -1.09 -12.53
N VAL A 95 -6.07 -0.13 -12.97
CA VAL A 95 -5.10 0.57 -12.11
C VAL A 95 -5.50 2.04 -11.94
N ASN A 96 -5.34 2.54 -10.73
CA ASN A 96 -5.55 3.95 -10.41
C ASN A 96 -4.29 4.58 -9.81
N ASP A 97 -3.95 5.77 -10.26
CA ASP A 97 -2.95 6.62 -9.61
C ASP A 97 -3.24 8.10 -9.90
N ILE A 98 -2.75 8.99 -9.04
CA ILE A 98 -2.88 10.44 -9.22
C ILE A 98 -1.87 10.98 -10.24
N SER A 99 -0.75 10.29 -10.46
CA SER A 99 0.33 10.64 -11.37
C SER A 99 0.10 10.01 -12.73
N ALA A 100 -0.25 10.83 -13.73
CA ALA A 100 -0.34 10.39 -15.11
C ALA A 100 0.99 9.85 -15.62
N SER A 101 2.11 10.50 -15.28
CA SER A 101 3.46 10.06 -15.66
C SER A 101 3.81 8.69 -15.09
N SER A 102 3.37 8.37 -13.87
CA SER A 102 3.54 7.03 -13.30
C SER A 102 2.76 5.97 -14.08
N LEU A 103 1.51 6.28 -14.49
CA LEU A 103 0.70 5.36 -15.30
C LEU A 103 1.25 5.20 -16.73
N GLU A 104 1.89 6.21 -17.31
CA GLU A 104 2.61 6.08 -18.59
C GLU A 104 3.77 5.08 -18.48
N VAL A 105 4.58 5.16 -17.43
CA VAL A 105 5.63 4.19 -17.14
C VAL A 105 5.04 2.79 -16.94
N LEU A 106 3.96 2.69 -16.16
CA LEU A 106 3.25 1.44 -15.93
C LEU A 106 2.75 0.82 -17.25
N LYS A 107 2.18 1.63 -18.16
CA LYS A 107 1.71 1.18 -19.48
C LYS A 107 2.83 0.62 -20.36
N ARG A 108 4.02 1.21 -20.30
CA ARG A 108 5.20 0.70 -21.00
C ARG A 108 5.65 -0.65 -20.43
N THR A 109 5.61 -0.78 -19.09
CA THR A 109 6.02 -2.02 -18.39
C THR A 109 5.02 -3.16 -18.61
N TYR A 110 3.72 -2.85 -18.60
CA TYR A 110 2.61 -3.81 -18.71
C TYR A 110 1.61 -3.36 -19.76
N PRO A 111 1.90 -3.53 -21.05
CA PRO A 111 1.03 -3.08 -22.15
C PRO A 111 -0.36 -3.75 -22.17
N ASP A 112 -0.52 -4.90 -21.53
CA ASP A 112 -1.77 -5.64 -21.44
C ASP A 112 -2.81 -5.01 -20.51
N ILE A 113 -2.41 -4.09 -19.61
CA ILE A 113 -3.35 -3.37 -18.78
C ILE A 113 -4.16 -2.39 -19.65
N LYS A 114 -5.47 -2.65 -19.75
CA LYS A 114 -6.38 -1.88 -20.62
C LYS A 114 -6.98 -0.68 -19.90
N ASN A 115 -7.26 -0.81 -18.60
CA ASN A 115 -8.00 0.18 -17.83
C ASN A 115 -7.06 0.91 -16.86
N MET A 116 -6.84 2.21 -17.13
CA MET A 116 -6.02 3.09 -16.31
C MET A 116 -6.79 4.35 -15.97
N VAL A 117 -6.83 4.70 -14.68
CA VAL A 117 -7.62 5.82 -14.18
C VAL A 117 -6.70 6.82 -13.48
N VAL A 118 -6.52 7.99 -14.08
CA VAL A 118 -5.79 9.10 -13.47
C VAL A 118 -6.75 9.87 -12.56
N SER A 119 -6.71 9.58 -11.28
CA SER A 119 -7.52 10.29 -10.27
C SER A 119 -6.95 10.09 -8.87
N SER A 120 -7.40 10.92 -7.91
CA SER A 120 -7.18 10.62 -6.50
C SER A 120 -7.92 9.33 -6.12
N MET A 121 -7.29 8.50 -5.28
CA MET A 121 -7.85 7.21 -4.85
C MET A 121 -9.09 7.35 -3.95
N ASP A 122 -9.34 8.54 -3.41
CA ASP A 122 -10.53 8.84 -2.60
C ASP A 122 -11.69 9.43 -3.41
N GLN A 123 -11.53 9.54 -4.76
CA GLN A 123 -12.55 9.99 -5.72
C GLN A 123 -12.30 9.35 -7.09
N VAL A 124 -12.48 8.04 -7.17
CA VAL A 124 -12.28 7.31 -8.44
C VAL A 124 -13.52 7.45 -9.32
N PRO A 125 -13.42 7.97 -10.56
CA PRO A 125 -14.57 8.23 -11.43
C PRO A 125 -15.09 6.94 -12.07
N ILE A 126 -15.49 5.99 -11.25
CA ILE A 126 -16.02 4.67 -11.63
C ILE A 126 -17.31 4.43 -10.85
N GLU A 127 -18.23 3.69 -11.44
CA GLU A 127 -19.51 3.35 -10.82
C GLU A 127 -19.34 2.54 -9.54
N ALA A 128 -20.31 2.64 -8.65
CA ALA A 128 -20.34 1.86 -7.41
C ALA A 128 -20.43 0.34 -7.73
N LYS A 129 -19.91 -0.49 -6.82
CA LYS A 129 -20.00 -1.96 -6.91
C LYS A 129 -19.44 -2.54 -8.22
N SER A 130 -18.31 -1.99 -8.67
CA SER A 130 -17.67 -2.39 -9.94
C SER A 130 -16.63 -3.47 -9.78
N TYR A 131 -16.07 -3.69 -8.57
CA TYR A 131 -14.95 -4.59 -8.38
C TYR A 131 -15.22 -5.71 -7.38
N ASP A 132 -14.71 -6.90 -7.71
CA ASP A 132 -14.70 -8.06 -6.82
C ASP A 132 -13.60 -7.97 -5.79
N VAL A 133 -12.45 -7.38 -6.17
CA VAL A 133 -11.31 -7.19 -5.26
C VAL A 133 -10.72 -5.79 -5.43
N ILE A 134 -10.41 -5.14 -4.30
CA ILE A 134 -9.59 -3.94 -4.26
C ILE A 134 -8.26 -4.27 -3.60
N VAL A 135 -7.17 -3.85 -4.24
CA VAL A 135 -5.79 -4.09 -3.79
C VAL A 135 -5.10 -2.75 -3.58
N SER A 136 -4.27 -2.63 -2.54
CA SER A 136 -3.45 -1.42 -2.30
C SER A 136 -2.14 -1.77 -1.62
N CYS A 137 -1.04 -1.15 -2.06
CA CYS A 137 0.27 -1.36 -1.48
C CYS A 137 1.00 -0.05 -1.18
N GLY A 138 1.10 0.30 0.11
CA GLY A 138 1.87 1.46 0.58
C GLY A 138 1.28 2.81 0.22
N SER A 139 0.01 2.90 -0.17
CA SER A 139 -0.62 4.10 -0.70
C SER A 139 -1.67 4.73 0.22
N LEU A 140 -2.19 4.03 1.24
CA LEU A 140 -3.30 4.51 2.07
C LEU A 140 -3.06 5.84 2.78
N SER A 141 -1.81 6.21 3.01
CA SER A 141 -1.44 7.45 3.69
C SER A 141 -1.56 8.71 2.81
N TYR A 142 -1.76 8.57 1.50
CA TYR A 142 -1.83 9.69 0.57
C TYR A 142 -3.23 10.28 0.42
N ALA A 143 -4.28 9.59 0.89
CA ALA A 143 -5.65 10.08 0.90
C ALA A 143 -6.20 10.31 2.32
N ASP A 144 -7.32 11.03 2.43
CA ASP A 144 -8.03 11.15 3.71
C ASP A 144 -8.62 9.79 4.12
N PRO A 145 -8.30 9.27 5.31
CA PRO A 145 -8.75 7.94 5.72
C PRO A 145 -10.26 7.73 5.66
N ASN A 146 -11.04 8.72 6.07
CA ASN A 146 -12.49 8.58 6.14
C ASN A 146 -13.15 8.66 4.75
N ILE A 147 -12.53 9.42 3.84
CA ILE A 147 -13.03 9.54 2.46
C ILE A 147 -12.63 8.29 1.67
N LEU A 148 -11.36 7.87 1.79
CA LEU A 148 -10.85 6.70 1.11
C LEU A 148 -11.56 5.41 1.55
N ASP A 149 -11.79 5.23 2.86
CA ASP A 149 -12.46 4.03 3.36
C ASP A 149 -13.90 3.92 2.81
N ARG A 150 -14.63 5.04 2.73
CA ARG A 150 -15.95 5.10 2.08
C ARG A 150 -15.88 4.83 0.57
N GLU A 151 -14.86 5.33 -0.10
CA GLU A 151 -14.68 5.12 -1.54
C GLU A 151 -14.36 3.64 -1.85
N ILE A 152 -13.53 2.98 -1.03
CA ILE A 152 -13.29 1.54 -1.10
C ILE A 152 -14.61 0.77 -0.99
N PHE A 153 -15.44 1.09 0.01
CA PHE A 153 -16.72 0.42 0.21
C PHE A 153 -17.73 0.72 -0.90
N ARG A 154 -17.70 1.92 -1.48
CA ARG A 154 -18.54 2.26 -2.63
C ARG A 154 -18.19 1.44 -3.87
N LEU A 155 -16.90 1.21 -4.10
CA LEU A 155 -16.39 0.52 -5.30
C LEU A 155 -16.49 -1.00 -5.21
N LEU A 156 -16.49 -1.58 -4.01
CA LEU A 156 -16.60 -3.02 -3.81
C LEU A 156 -18.01 -3.53 -4.08
N ARG A 157 -18.09 -4.68 -4.76
CA ARG A 157 -19.30 -5.51 -4.85
C ARG A 157 -19.60 -6.14 -3.49
N ASN A 158 -20.87 -6.44 -3.22
CA ASN A 158 -21.24 -7.27 -2.07
C ASN A 158 -20.55 -8.63 -2.17
N GLY A 159 -19.98 -9.11 -1.08
CA GLY A 159 -19.15 -10.32 -1.07
C GLY A 159 -17.72 -10.12 -1.56
N GLY A 160 -17.35 -8.91 -1.99
CA GLY A 160 -16.01 -8.57 -2.47
C GLY A 160 -14.93 -8.63 -1.40
N SER A 161 -13.67 -8.48 -1.82
CA SER A 161 -12.49 -8.60 -0.97
C SER A 161 -11.60 -7.37 -1.01
N LEU A 162 -10.88 -7.12 0.08
CA LEU A 162 -9.90 -6.04 0.21
C LEU A 162 -8.55 -6.62 0.64
N ILE A 163 -7.48 -6.33 -0.11
CA ILE A 163 -6.13 -6.81 0.18
C ILE A 163 -5.20 -5.61 0.30
N ILE A 164 -4.65 -5.39 1.47
CA ILE A 164 -3.80 -4.22 1.77
C ILE A 164 -2.45 -4.69 2.31
N LEU A 165 -1.37 -4.13 1.78
CA LEU A 165 -0.07 -4.08 2.41
C LEU A 165 0.28 -2.62 2.69
N ASP A 166 0.49 -2.23 3.95
CA ASP A 166 0.92 -0.86 4.26
C ASP A 166 1.80 -0.79 5.51
N SER A 167 2.29 0.40 5.79
CA SER A 167 3.02 0.74 7.00
C SER A 167 2.07 0.85 8.19
N LEU A 168 2.52 0.41 9.37
CA LEU A 168 1.77 0.54 10.62
C LEU A 168 2.29 1.70 11.46
N ASN A 169 1.41 2.59 11.91
CA ASN A 169 1.77 3.76 12.72
C ASN A 169 1.55 3.52 14.22
N HIS A 170 2.14 2.46 14.77
CA HIS A 170 2.01 2.12 16.18
C HIS A 170 3.34 2.20 16.95
N ASN A 171 4.41 1.64 16.42
CA ASN A 171 5.73 1.61 17.07
C ASN A 171 6.37 3.01 17.18
N PRO A 172 6.76 3.46 18.37
CA PRO A 172 7.32 4.80 18.57
C PRO A 172 8.66 5.02 17.83
N ILE A 173 9.49 3.97 17.68
CA ILE A 173 10.76 4.06 16.96
C ILE A 173 10.51 4.38 15.48
N TYR A 174 9.53 3.71 14.87
CA TYR A 174 9.15 3.98 13.49
C TYR A 174 8.47 5.35 13.33
N LYS A 175 7.69 5.79 14.31
CA LYS A 175 7.13 7.15 14.33
C LYS A 175 8.24 8.20 14.30
N LEU A 176 9.26 8.05 15.14
CA LEU A 176 10.40 8.98 15.19
C LEU A 176 11.16 9.03 13.84
N ASN A 177 11.45 7.88 13.24
CA ASN A 177 12.08 7.82 11.91
C ASN A 177 11.25 8.51 10.82
N ARG A 178 9.91 8.42 10.89
CA ARG A 178 9.01 9.08 9.93
C ARG A 178 9.00 10.58 10.11
N VAL A 179 9.02 11.07 11.36
CA VAL A 179 9.17 12.49 11.68
C VAL A 179 10.49 13.01 11.13
N PHE A 180 11.59 12.26 11.30
CA PHE A 180 12.88 12.62 10.72
C PHE A 180 12.82 12.72 9.19
N LYS A 181 12.19 11.75 8.50
CA LYS A 181 11.98 11.79 7.04
C LYS A 181 11.15 12.98 6.57
N TYR A 182 10.22 13.46 7.38
CA TYR A 182 9.51 14.71 7.12
C TYR A 182 10.46 15.91 7.10
N PHE A 183 11.34 16.03 8.11
CA PHE A 183 12.31 17.15 8.17
C PHE A 183 13.27 17.19 6.97
N ILE A 184 13.64 16.05 6.41
CA ILE A 184 14.45 15.97 5.19
C ILE A 184 13.61 16.05 3.89
N LYS A 185 12.38 16.53 3.98
CA LYS A 185 11.43 16.77 2.86
C LYS A 185 11.16 15.57 1.94
N ARG A 186 11.25 14.35 2.47
CA ARG A 186 10.93 13.12 1.71
C ARG A 186 9.47 12.70 1.77
N ARG A 187 8.64 13.37 2.59
CA ARG A 187 7.20 13.12 2.73
C ARG A 187 6.47 14.37 3.17
N SER A 188 5.21 14.54 2.76
CA SER A 188 4.35 15.59 3.28
C SER A 188 3.96 15.33 4.74
N LYS A 189 3.61 16.39 5.48
CA LYS A 189 3.20 16.28 6.90
C LYS A 189 1.90 15.48 7.04
N SER A 190 1.00 15.63 6.08
CA SER A 190 -0.28 14.94 6.08
C SER A 190 -0.12 13.45 5.80
N SER A 191 0.72 13.04 4.85
CA SER A 191 0.96 11.63 4.57
C SER A 191 1.58 10.88 5.76
N VAL A 192 2.45 11.53 6.54
CA VAL A 192 2.99 10.94 7.78
C VAL A 192 1.89 10.73 8.83
N LYS A 193 0.96 11.68 8.98
CA LYS A 193 -0.13 11.60 9.96
C LYS A 193 -1.21 10.58 9.60
N ARG A 194 -1.39 10.29 8.31
CA ARG A 194 -2.43 9.38 7.79
C ARG A 194 -1.95 7.94 7.63
N ILE A 195 -0.71 7.63 8.01
CA ILE A 195 -0.26 6.22 8.01
C ILE A 195 -1.22 5.42 8.89
N PRO A 196 -1.73 4.27 8.40
CA PRO A 196 -2.68 3.45 9.13
C PRO A 196 -2.22 3.09 10.54
N ASP A 197 -3.13 3.14 11.47
CA ASP A 197 -3.00 2.64 12.84
C ASP A 197 -3.92 1.42 13.05
N LEU A 198 -3.86 0.84 14.24
CA LEU A 198 -4.66 -0.33 14.57
C LEU A 198 -6.17 -0.01 14.57
N ASP A 199 -6.56 1.21 14.95
CA ASP A 199 -7.97 1.62 14.99
C ASP A 199 -8.56 1.69 13.57
N ARG A 200 -7.77 2.16 12.58
CA ARG A 200 -8.20 2.17 11.18
C ARG A 200 -8.34 0.76 10.62
N ILE A 201 -7.40 -0.11 10.95
CA ILE A 201 -7.44 -1.52 10.53
C ILE A 201 -8.70 -2.20 11.10
N ASP A 202 -8.97 -2.00 12.38
CA ASP A 202 -10.17 -2.55 13.05
C ASP A 202 -11.45 -2.00 12.41
N ARG A 203 -11.53 -0.70 12.13
CA ARG A 203 -12.68 -0.11 11.44
C ARG A 203 -12.91 -0.72 10.06
N LEU A 204 -11.85 -0.84 9.23
CA LEU A 204 -11.96 -1.46 7.91
C LEU A 204 -12.46 -2.91 8.00
N SER A 205 -11.89 -3.69 8.93
CA SER A 205 -12.22 -5.10 9.09
C SER A 205 -13.68 -5.36 9.45
N LYS A 206 -14.34 -4.44 10.19
CA LYS A 206 -15.74 -4.58 10.63
C LYS A 206 -16.76 -4.63 9.49
N TYR A 207 -16.40 -4.15 8.31
CA TYR A 207 -17.28 -4.20 7.13
C TYR A 207 -17.20 -5.52 6.35
N PHE A 208 -16.43 -6.49 6.84
CA PHE A 208 -16.25 -7.77 6.21
C PHE A 208 -16.55 -8.91 7.18
N ASN A 209 -17.10 -10.00 6.67
CA ASN A 209 -17.43 -11.17 7.50
C ASN A 209 -16.15 -11.94 7.94
N LYS A 210 -15.10 -11.86 7.14
CA LYS A 210 -13.82 -12.52 7.42
C LYS A 210 -12.68 -11.53 7.24
N SER A 211 -11.80 -11.46 8.21
CA SER A 211 -10.58 -10.66 8.13
C SER A 211 -9.39 -11.42 8.72
N ASP A 212 -8.28 -11.39 8.03
CA ASP A 212 -6.99 -11.88 8.49
C ASP A 212 -5.96 -10.77 8.42
N ILE A 213 -5.17 -10.62 9.47
CA ILE A 213 -4.10 -9.65 9.54
C ILE A 213 -2.79 -10.28 9.98
N LYS A 214 -1.73 -10.03 9.21
CA LYS A 214 -0.38 -10.44 9.56
C LYS A 214 0.55 -9.25 9.68
N PHE A 215 1.29 -9.22 10.77
CA PHE A 215 2.22 -8.16 11.09
C PHE A 215 3.66 -8.55 10.76
N PHE A 216 4.48 -7.57 10.34
CA PHE A 216 5.85 -7.79 9.91
C PHE A 216 6.78 -6.67 10.35
N GLY A 217 8.02 -7.04 10.66
CA GLY A 217 9.09 -6.09 10.85
C GLY A 217 9.13 -5.41 12.20
N THR A 218 8.76 -6.10 13.28
CA THR A 218 8.97 -5.61 14.64
C THR A 218 10.44 -5.27 14.88
N TYR A 219 11.34 -6.01 14.29
CA TYR A 219 12.80 -5.93 14.50
C TYR A 219 13.56 -5.24 13.36
N PHE A 220 12.91 -4.73 12.32
CA PHE A 220 13.59 -4.12 11.16
C PHE A 220 14.52 -2.96 11.52
N TRP A 221 14.19 -2.17 12.52
CA TRP A 221 15.05 -1.08 12.99
C TRP A 221 16.36 -1.63 13.60
N MET A 222 16.27 -2.72 14.35
CA MET A 222 17.43 -3.38 14.98
C MET A 222 18.30 -4.06 13.93
N ILE A 223 17.68 -4.71 12.94
CA ILE A 223 18.39 -5.41 11.86
C ILE A 223 19.19 -4.42 11.01
N THR A 224 18.66 -3.22 10.79
CA THR A 224 19.38 -2.15 10.07
C THR A 224 20.67 -1.77 10.81
N ILE A 225 20.63 -1.66 12.13
CA ILE A 225 21.80 -1.37 12.97
C ILE A 225 22.73 -2.57 13.02
N LEU A 226 22.20 -3.76 13.26
CA LEU A 226 22.97 -5.00 13.36
C LEU A 226 23.73 -5.30 12.07
N GLY A 227 23.11 -5.07 10.92
CA GLY A 227 23.71 -5.27 9.60
C GLY A 227 24.97 -4.44 9.36
N PHE A 228 25.12 -3.31 10.05
CA PHE A 228 26.34 -2.53 10.01
C PHE A 228 27.52 -3.23 10.70
N PHE A 229 27.25 -4.01 11.76
CA PHE A 229 28.30 -4.68 12.56
C PHE A 229 28.62 -6.10 12.08
N ILE A 230 27.62 -6.89 11.70
CA ILE A 230 27.77 -8.31 11.35
C ILE A 230 27.52 -8.63 9.88
N GLY A 231 27.28 -7.62 9.06
CA GLY A 231 26.90 -7.75 7.65
C GLY A 231 25.41 -8.02 7.43
N GLN A 232 24.92 -7.56 6.29
CA GLN A 232 23.47 -7.57 5.98
C GLN A 232 22.90 -9.00 5.85
N ASP A 233 23.65 -9.95 5.32
CA ASP A 233 23.15 -11.31 5.10
C ASP A 233 22.93 -12.05 6.43
N LEU A 234 23.84 -11.90 7.41
CA LEU A 234 23.69 -12.49 8.73
C LEU A 234 22.57 -11.78 9.52
N ALA A 235 22.48 -10.45 9.43
CA ALA A 235 21.41 -9.70 10.04
C ALA A 235 20.03 -10.11 9.48
N ASN A 236 19.91 -10.34 8.17
CA ASN A 236 18.68 -10.83 7.54
C ASN A 236 18.30 -12.24 8.04
N LYS A 237 19.27 -13.17 8.16
CA LYS A 237 19.01 -14.49 8.72
C LYS A 237 18.53 -14.39 10.18
N THR A 238 19.15 -13.52 10.96
CA THR A 238 18.73 -13.22 12.34
C THR A 238 17.30 -12.70 12.40
N ASN A 239 16.93 -11.80 11.48
CA ASN A 239 15.56 -11.29 11.39
C ASN A 239 14.54 -12.41 11.11
N ILE A 240 14.83 -13.30 10.17
CA ILE A 240 13.95 -14.43 9.84
C ILE A 240 13.74 -15.33 11.06
N LEU A 241 14.79 -15.61 11.83
CA LEU A 241 14.70 -16.38 13.05
C LEU A 241 13.88 -15.66 14.14
N LEU A 242 14.14 -14.37 14.35
CA LEU A 242 13.37 -13.56 15.31
C LEU A 242 11.88 -13.51 14.95
N GLU A 243 11.54 -13.26 13.70
CA GLU A 243 10.14 -13.24 13.24
C GLU A 243 9.46 -14.62 13.37
N LYS A 244 10.22 -15.71 13.22
CA LYS A 244 9.72 -17.08 13.38
C LYS A 244 9.39 -17.43 14.83
N TYR A 245 10.29 -17.11 15.77
CA TYR A 245 10.13 -17.47 17.19
C TYR A 245 9.42 -16.39 18.02
N PHE A 246 9.49 -15.16 17.58
CA PHE A 246 8.86 -13.99 18.20
C PHE A 246 8.07 -13.22 17.13
N PRO A 247 6.90 -13.74 16.73
CA PRO A 247 6.16 -13.19 15.63
C PRO A 247 5.81 -11.72 15.87
N SER A 248 5.86 -10.96 14.81
CA SER A 248 5.52 -9.55 14.82
C SER A 248 4.06 -9.32 15.23
N SER A 249 3.84 -8.27 16.01
CA SER A 249 2.54 -7.88 16.54
C SER A 249 2.33 -6.36 16.38
N LYS A 250 1.61 -5.76 17.29
CA LYS A 250 1.31 -4.31 17.32
C LYS A 250 2.52 -3.39 17.14
N ASN A 251 3.74 -3.84 17.47
CA ASN A 251 4.97 -3.08 17.28
C ASN A 251 5.61 -3.26 15.89
N ALA A 252 4.91 -3.89 14.97
CA ALA A 252 5.37 -4.12 13.60
C ALA A 252 5.60 -2.82 12.81
N PHE A 253 6.39 -2.94 11.76
CA PHE A 253 6.64 -1.86 10.79
C PHE A 253 5.57 -1.83 9.69
N LYS A 254 5.12 -3.01 9.25
CA LYS A 254 4.12 -3.21 8.20
C LYS A 254 3.08 -4.24 8.62
N PHE A 255 1.95 -4.21 7.91
CA PHE A 255 0.91 -5.22 8.00
C PHE A 255 0.45 -5.62 6.61
N VAL A 256 -0.05 -6.84 6.50
CA VAL A 256 -0.89 -7.30 5.39
C VAL A 256 -2.26 -7.61 5.97
N LEU A 257 -3.28 -6.99 5.41
CA LEU A 257 -4.69 -7.18 5.76
C LEU A 257 -5.40 -7.81 4.57
N VAL A 258 -6.10 -8.91 4.80
CA VAL A 258 -6.98 -9.57 3.84
C VAL A 258 -8.36 -9.61 4.45
N CYS A 259 -9.32 -8.94 3.82
CA CYS A 259 -10.72 -8.94 4.22
C CYS A 259 -11.54 -9.57 3.10
N ASN A 260 -12.44 -10.47 3.44
CA ASN A 260 -13.29 -11.19 2.49
C ASN A 260 -14.76 -11.08 2.90
N GLU A 261 -15.63 -11.25 1.93
CA GLU A 261 -17.09 -11.22 2.12
C GLU A 261 -17.55 -9.85 2.64
N PHE A 262 -17.29 -8.78 1.85
CA PHE A 262 -17.74 -7.43 2.14
C PHE A 262 -19.25 -7.41 2.38
N ASN A 263 -19.64 -6.93 3.55
CA ASN A 263 -21.02 -6.82 3.99
C ASN A 263 -21.44 -5.35 3.99
N GLY A 264 -22.04 -4.88 2.89
CA GLY A 264 -22.41 -3.48 2.67
C GLY A 264 -23.45 -2.89 3.65
N HIS A 265 -23.84 -3.61 4.70
CA HIS A 265 -24.86 -3.24 5.65
C HIS A 265 -24.30 -2.95 7.05
N GLN A 266 -23.54 -1.86 7.18
CA GLN A 266 -23.42 -1.16 8.47
C GLN A 266 -23.60 0.34 8.19
N GLU A 267 -24.88 0.78 8.18
CA GLU A 267 -25.23 2.18 8.38
C GLU A 267 -24.96 2.61 9.82
#